data_966822a1382d433dbc592bdc6093a708
#
_entry.id   966822a1382d433dbc592bdc6093a708
#
_cell.length_a   1.000
_cell.length_b   1.000
_cell.length_c   1.000
_cell.angle_alpha   90.00
_cell.angle_beta   90.00
_cell.angle_gamma   90.00
#
_symmetry.space_group_name_H-M   'P 1'
#
loop_
_entity.id
_entity.type
_entity.pdbx_description
1 polymer ?
#
loop_
_entity_poly.entity_id
_entity_poly.type
_entity_poly.pdbx_seq_one_letter_code
_entity_poly.pdbx_strand_id
1 'polypeptide(L)'
;MPHSTEIECRDRAVVAFTLLTGARDSAIASMKLKHVDLIAGCVHQDARDVRTKFSKTYDTFFFPVGDEVLRIVAEWVGYLRAEELWGNDDPLFPATRVAVGANRRFAASGLSRVHWSSASPIRGIFREAFERAGVPYFNPHSFRNTLVRLGEERCKSPEEFKAWSQNLGHEKVLTTFLNYGSVTCDRQGEILRDLATPQQTVRSGADEIAQALFTKMRDAGVYLQGSDN
;
A
#
# COMPACT_ATOMS: atom_id res chain seq x y z
N MET A 1 -5.80 -8.49 15.79
CA MET A 1 -5.55 -9.93 15.61
C MET A 1 -4.67 -10.43 16.75
N PRO A 2 -4.84 -11.69 17.23
CA PRO A 2 -3.92 -12.27 18.20
C PRO A 2 -2.51 -12.38 17.63
N HIS A 3 -1.51 -12.44 18.51
CA HIS A 3 -0.08 -12.48 18.17
C HIS A 3 0.73 -13.21 19.26
N SER A 4 0.12 -14.21 19.87
CA SER A 4 0.73 -15.01 20.95
C SER A 4 1.59 -16.16 20.43
N THR A 5 1.37 -16.61 19.22
CA THR A 5 2.13 -17.67 18.55
C THR A 5 2.77 -17.15 17.27
N GLU A 6 3.85 -17.81 16.82
CA GLU A 6 4.52 -17.46 15.56
C GLU A 6 3.58 -17.50 14.34
N ILE A 7 2.61 -18.44 14.34
CA ILE A 7 1.59 -18.53 13.30
C ILE A 7 0.68 -17.30 13.32
N GLU A 8 0.23 -16.88 14.50
CA GLU A 8 -0.61 -15.69 14.67
C GLU A 8 0.16 -14.40 14.30
N CYS A 9 1.44 -14.32 14.65
CA CYS A 9 2.31 -13.21 14.26
C CYS A 9 2.44 -13.14 12.73
N ARG A 10 2.70 -14.28 12.07
CA ARG A 10 2.73 -14.38 10.61
C ARG A 10 1.41 -13.93 9.98
N ASP A 11 0.30 -14.43 10.49
CA ASP A 11 -1.03 -14.14 9.93
C ASP A 11 -1.39 -12.65 10.07
N ARG A 12 -1.07 -12.05 11.22
CA ARG A 12 -1.18 -10.62 11.45
C ARG A 12 -0.31 -9.83 10.47
N ALA A 13 0.94 -10.27 10.27
CA ALA A 13 1.86 -9.62 9.35
C ALA A 13 1.43 -9.75 7.88
N VAL A 14 0.82 -10.86 7.46
CA VAL A 14 0.25 -11.03 6.11
C VAL A 14 -0.84 -9.99 5.83
N VAL A 15 -1.76 -9.78 6.77
CA VAL A 15 -2.84 -8.78 6.63
C VAL A 15 -2.25 -7.37 6.58
N ALA A 16 -1.34 -7.04 7.51
CA ALA A 16 -0.65 -5.75 7.54
C ALA A 16 0.13 -5.49 6.25
N PHE A 17 0.90 -6.46 5.78
CA PHE A 17 1.68 -6.37 4.54
C PHE A 17 0.81 -6.16 3.30
N THR A 18 -0.34 -6.83 3.25
CA THR A 18 -1.30 -6.64 2.16
C THR A 18 -1.82 -5.20 2.11
N LEU A 19 -2.10 -4.61 3.26
CA LEU A 19 -2.53 -3.22 3.34
C LEU A 19 -1.37 -2.25 3.04
N LEU A 20 -0.16 -2.54 3.54
CA LEU A 20 1.01 -1.70 3.37
C LEU A 20 1.48 -1.60 1.90
N THR A 21 1.31 -2.69 1.13
CA THR A 21 1.88 -2.80 -0.22
C THR A 21 0.83 -2.95 -1.32
N GLY A 22 -0.38 -3.35 -1.00
CA GLY A 22 -1.37 -3.76 -1.98
C GLY A 22 -0.92 -4.98 -2.82
N ALA A 23 0.05 -5.76 -2.37
CA ALA A 23 0.52 -6.94 -3.09
C ALA A 23 -0.58 -7.99 -3.28
N ARG A 24 -0.55 -8.68 -4.41
CA ARG A 24 -1.52 -9.76 -4.69
C ARG A 24 -1.20 -10.99 -3.84
N ASP A 25 -2.23 -11.73 -3.46
CA ASP A 25 -2.12 -12.94 -2.64
C ASP A 25 -1.12 -13.98 -3.20
N SER A 26 -1.08 -14.15 -4.53
CA SER A 26 -0.12 -15.03 -5.20
C SER A 26 1.33 -14.54 -5.10
N ALA A 27 1.54 -13.22 -5.14
CA ALA A 27 2.86 -12.63 -4.95
C ALA A 27 3.31 -12.82 -3.50
N ILE A 28 2.45 -12.49 -2.53
CA ILE A 28 2.72 -12.66 -1.09
C ILE A 28 3.14 -14.10 -0.78
N ALA A 29 2.41 -15.08 -1.36
CA ALA A 29 2.67 -16.52 -1.13
C ALA A 29 4.03 -17.00 -1.66
N SER A 30 4.74 -16.23 -2.47
CA SER A 30 6.04 -16.57 -3.06
C SER A 30 7.18 -15.61 -2.71
N MET A 31 6.90 -14.57 -1.92
CA MET A 31 7.92 -13.61 -1.53
C MET A 31 8.95 -14.20 -0.58
N LYS A 32 10.19 -13.76 -0.75
CA LYS A 32 11.35 -14.06 0.08
C LYS A 32 11.71 -12.84 0.93
N LEU A 33 12.48 -13.03 2.00
CA LEU A 33 12.97 -11.95 2.86
C LEU A 33 13.77 -10.88 2.10
N LYS A 34 14.51 -11.25 1.07
CA LYS A 34 15.29 -10.30 0.24
C LYS A 34 14.44 -9.30 -0.53
N HIS A 35 13.16 -9.60 -0.73
CA HIS A 35 12.28 -8.71 -1.50
C HIS A 35 11.78 -7.49 -0.70
N VAL A 36 11.95 -7.48 0.61
CA VAL A 36 11.50 -6.38 1.47
C VAL A 36 12.69 -5.54 1.90
N ASP A 37 12.65 -4.28 1.56
CA ASP A 37 13.58 -3.26 2.05
C ASP A 37 12.83 -2.31 3.00
N LEU A 38 13.03 -2.51 4.29
CA LEU A 38 12.41 -1.68 5.33
C LEU A 38 13.05 -0.29 5.42
N ILE A 39 14.30 -0.13 4.96
CA ILE A 39 15.00 1.15 4.99
C ILE A 39 14.53 2.02 3.82
N ALA A 40 14.49 1.46 2.61
CA ALA A 40 13.95 2.16 1.44
C ALA A 40 12.43 2.26 1.45
N GLY A 41 11.74 1.52 2.33
CA GLY A 41 10.28 1.52 2.43
C GLY A 41 9.61 0.92 1.19
N CYS A 42 10.14 -0.17 0.65
CA CYS A 42 9.61 -0.78 -0.57
C CYS A 42 9.72 -2.31 -0.60
N VAL A 43 9.03 -2.89 -1.57
CA VAL A 43 9.09 -4.31 -1.92
C VAL A 43 9.48 -4.46 -3.38
N HIS A 44 10.55 -5.17 -3.64
CA HIS A 44 10.99 -5.52 -4.99
C HIS A 44 10.33 -6.83 -5.44
N GLN A 45 9.38 -6.74 -6.35
CA GLN A 45 8.64 -7.89 -6.88
C GLN A 45 9.33 -8.42 -8.15
N ASP A 46 10.42 -9.18 -7.98
CA ASP A 46 11.14 -9.82 -9.09
C ASP A 46 10.34 -10.99 -9.65
N ALA A 47 9.91 -10.92 -10.90
CA ALA A 47 9.11 -11.94 -11.57
C ALA A 47 9.80 -13.31 -11.69
N ARG A 48 11.11 -13.39 -11.50
CA ARG A 48 11.87 -14.66 -11.47
C ARG A 48 11.62 -15.44 -10.19
N ASP A 49 11.34 -14.76 -9.09
CA ASP A 49 11.13 -15.34 -7.76
C ASP A 49 9.67 -15.20 -7.30
N VAL A 50 9.01 -14.08 -7.65
CA VAL A 50 7.67 -13.71 -7.17
C VAL A 50 6.61 -13.96 -8.24
N ARG A 51 5.53 -14.62 -7.87
CA ARG A 51 4.39 -14.89 -8.78
C ARG A 51 3.59 -13.61 -9.06
N THR A 52 4.18 -12.72 -9.85
CA THR A 52 3.55 -11.47 -10.27
C THR A 52 2.59 -11.69 -11.45
N LYS A 53 1.59 -10.82 -11.58
CA LYS A 53 0.69 -10.83 -12.73
C LYS A 53 1.47 -10.45 -14.00
N PHE A 54 1.33 -11.27 -15.05
CA PHE A 54 2.02 -11.11 -16.34
C PHE A 54 3.56 -11.20 -16.25
N SER A 55 4.09 -11.85 -15.22
CA SER A 55 5.54 -12.02 -15.01
C SER A 55 6.30 -10.68 -15.09
N LYS A 56 5.76 -9.63 -14.47
CA LYS A 56 6.38 -8.30 -14.44
C LYS A 56 7.17 -8.08 -13.19
N THR A 57 8.37 -7.54 -13.35
CA THR A 57 9.21 -7.05 -12.24
C THR A 57 8.91 -5.57 -12.01
N TYR A 58 8.64 -5.19 -10.77
CA TYR A 58 8.40 -3.80 -10.36
C TYR A 58 8.58 -3.62 -8.87
N ASP A 59 8.85 -2.39 -8.46
CA ASP A 59 8.91 -2.01 -7.07
C ASP A 59 7.55 -1.48 -6.61
N THR A 60 7.21 -1.76 -5.37
CA THR A 60 6.05 -1.21 -4.68
C THR A 60 6.53 -0.51 -3.42
N PHE A 61 6.40 0.80 -3.35
CA PHE A 61 6.66 1.57 -2.14
C PHE A 61 5.53 1.38 -1.12
N PHE A 62 5.87 1.49 0.16
CA PHE A 62 4.88 1.36 1.22
C PHE A 62 3.87 2.49 1.15
N PHE A 63 2.60 2.11 1.17
CA PHE A 63 1.52 3.09 1.22
C PHE A 63 1.42 3.73 2.61
N PRO A 64 1.04 5.01 2.71
CA PRO A 64 0.93 5.73 3.97
C PRO A 64 -0.37 5.35 4.72
N VAL A 65 -0.43 4.11 5.19
CA VAL A 65 -1.59 3.49 5.87
C VAL A 65 -1.47 3.47 7.39
N GLY A 66 -0.46 4.13 7.94
CA GLY A 66 -0.21 4.29 9.37
C GLY A 66 1.00 3.49 9.87
N ASP A 67 1.67 4.05 10.88
CA ASP A 67 2.92 3.53 11.43
C ASP A 67 2.76 2.17 12.09
N GLU A 68 1.58 1.90 12.66
CA GLU A 68 1.28 0.61 13.29
C GLU A 68 1.34 -0.54 12.27
N VAL A 69 0.86 -0.33 11.03
CA VAL A 69 0.89 -1.32 9.96
C VAL A 69 2.33 -1.62 9.56
N LEU A 70 3.16 -0.58 9.41
CA LEU A 70 4.59 -0.73 9.12
C LEU A 70 5.31 -1.45 10.27
N ARG A 71 5.02 -1.08 11.52
CA ARG A 71 5.62 -1.70 12.70
C ARG A 71 5.36 -3.21 12.77
N ILE A 72 4.13 -3.65 12.50
CA ILE A 72 3.77 -5.08 12.47
C ILE A 72 4.63 -5.83 11.45
N VAL A 73 4.81 -5.27 10.26
CA VAL A 73 5.62 -5.90 9.21
C VAL A 73 7.11 -5.91 9.59
N ALA A 74 7.61 -4.82 10.16
CA ALA A 74 9.00 -4.71 10.59
C ALA A 74 9.32 -5.68 11.74
N GLU A 75 8.44 -5.81 12.74
CA GLU A 75 8.55 -6.78 13.83
C GLU A 75 8.60 -8.22 13.30
N TRP A 76 7.73 -8.53 12.33
CA TRP A 76 7.72 -9.85 11.70
C TRP A 76 9.02 -10.17 10.95
N VAL A 77 9.52 -9.25 10.13
CA VAL A 77 10.80 -9.42 9.43
C VAL A 77 11.95 -9.53 10.41
N GLY A 78 11.94 -8.72 11.47
CA GLY A 78 12.92 -8.77 12.56
C GLY A 78 12.92 -10.13 13.25
N TYR A 79 11.75 -10.66 13.60
CA TYR A 79 11.58 -11.99 14.19
C TYR A 79 12.18 -13.09 13.30
N LEU A 80 11.85 -13.13 12.02
CA LEU A 80 12.40 -14.13 11.10
C LEU A 80 13.93 -14.06 11.00
N ARG A 81 14.50 -12.86 11.03
CA ARG A 81 15.96 -12.68 10.91
C ARG A 81 16.70 -12.94 12.23
N ALA A 82 16.19 -12.45 13.34
CA ALA A 82 16.89 -12.47 14.62
C ALA A 82 16.63 -13.77 15.43
N GLU A 83 15.38 -14.24 15.44
CA GLU A 83 15.00 -15.40 16.26
C GLU A 83 15.06 -16.71 15.44
N GLU A 84 14.50 -16.68 14.22
CA GLU A 84 14.49 -17.86 13.35
C GLU A 84 15.78 -18.01 12.54
N LEU A 85 16.65 -17.00 12.53
CA LEU A 85 17.92 -16.97 11.79
C LEU A 85 17.76 -17.26 10.28
N TRP A 86 16.66 -16.78 9.70
CA TRP A 86 16.37 -17.01 8.29
C TRP A 86 17.13 -16.02 7.40
N GLY A 87 17.58 -16.53 6.25
CA GLY A 87 18.35 -15.78 5.27
C GLY A 87 17.49 -15.14 4.18
N ASN A 88 18.14 -14.46 3.30
CA ASN A 88 17.52 -13.67 2.23
C ASN A 88 16.62 -14.48 1.29
N ASP A 89 16.93 -15.74 1.03
CA ASP A 89 16.17 -16.60 0.13
C ASP A 89 15.05 -17.40 0.80
N ASP A 90 14.90 -17.26 2.12
CA ASP A 90 13.82 -17.89 2.87
C ASP A 90 12.47 -17.17 2.67
N PRO A 91 11.35 -17.90 2.87
CA PRO A 91 10.03 -17.31 2.70
C PRO A 91 9.80 -16.11 3.62
N LEU A 92 9.30 -15.02 3.09
CA LEU A 92 8.79 -13.91 3.90
C LEU A 92 7.57 -14.34 4.72
N PHE A 93 6.69 -15.13 4.10
CA PHE A 93 5.51 -15.70 4.76
C PHE A 93 5.51 -17.21 4.59
N PRO A 94 6.06 -17.92 5.57
CA PRO A 94 6.22 -19.37 5.50
C PRO A 94 4.90 -20.13 5.66
N ALA A 95 4.88 -21.35 5.12
CA ALA A 95 3.77 -22.27 5.34
C ALA A 95 3.70 -22.74 6.82
N THR A 96 2.53 -23.20 7.23
CA THR A 96 2.35 -23.83 8.54
C THR A 96 2.90 -25.26 8.52
N ARG A 97 3.76 -25.58 9.47
CA ARG A 97 4.18 -26.96 9.71
C ARG A 97 3.06 -27.72 10.42
N VAL A 98 2.72 -28.85 9.90
CA VAL A 98 1.70 -29.73 10.45
C VAL A 98 2.37 -31.01 10.97
N ALA A 99 2.06 -31.39 12.19
CA ALA A 99 2.53 -32.62 12.80
C ALA A 99 1.36 -33.45 13.39
N VAL A 100 1.61 -34.72 13.63
CA VAL A 100 0.64 -35.58 14.30
C VAL A 100 0.69 -35.26 15.80
N GLY A 101 -0.39 -34.73 16.33
CA GLY A 101 -0.51 -34.47 17.78
C GLY A 101 -0.71 -35.74 18.64
N ALA A 102 -0.70 -35.55 19.96
CA ALA A 102 -0.90 -36.63 20.91
C ALA A 102 -2.22 -37.40 20.74
N ASN A 103 -3.23 -36.73 20.17
CA ASN A 103 -4.54 -37.33 19.86
C ASN A 103 -4.56 -38.03 18.48
N ARG A 104 -3.42 -38.24 17.84
CA ARG A 104 -3.24 -38.85 16.51
C ARG A 104 -3.93 -38.03 15.37
N ARG A 105 -4.25 -36.76 15.60
CA ARG A 105 -4.78 -35.87 14.58
C ARG A 105 -3.68 -34.91 14.13
N PHE A 106 -3.78 -34.47 12.87
CA PHE A 106 -2.91 -33.41 12.36
C PHE A 106 -3.22 -32.09 13.04
N ALA A 107 -2.19 -31.42 13.54
CA ALA A 107 -2.29 -30.12 14.17
C ALA A 107 -1.14 -29.22 13.70
N ALA A 108 -1.39 -27.92 13.68
CA ALA A 108 -0.35 -26.93 13.45
C ALA A 108 0.71 -27.02 14.56
N SER A 109 1.98 -27.11 14.17
CA SER A 109 3.12 -27.29 15.08
C SER A 109 4.21 -26.24 14.88
N GLY A 110 3.88 -25.13 14.21
CA GLY A 110 4.80 -24.04 13.98
C GLY A 110 4.96 -23.65 12.52
N LEU A 111 6.04 -23.00 12.19
CA LEU A 111 6.36 -22.54 10.84
C LEU A 111 7.22 -23.57 10.11
N SER A 112 6.98 -23.68 8.81
CA SER A 112 7.76 -24.54 7.90
C SER A 112 8.57 -23.63 6.97
N ARG A 113 9.89 -23.83 6.89
CA ARG A 113 10.79 -23.01 6.07
C ARG A 113 10.59 -23.20 4.56
N VAL A 114 9.32 -23.24 4.14
CA VAL A 114 8.91 -23.37 2.74
C VAL A 114 7.78 -22.40 2.41
N HIS A 115 7.69 -22.01 1.13
CA HIS A 115 6.61 -21.18 0.63
C HIS A 115 5.27 -21.93 0.60
N TRP A 116 4.17 -21.19 0.62
CA TRP A 116 2.87 -21.77 0.26
C TRP A 116 2.84 -22.16 -1.22
N SER A 117 2.32 -23.35 -1.50
CA SER A 117 2.11 -23.82 -2.87
C SER A 117 1.07 -22.99 -3.64
N SER A 118 0.12 -22.40 -2.92
CA SER A 118 -0.96 -21.57 -3.48
C SER A 118 -1.30 -20.38 -2.57
N ALA A 119 -2.14 -19.48 -3.05
CA ALA A 119 -2.65 -18.35 -2.28
C ALA A 119 -3.83 -18.69 -1.35
N SER A 120 -4.31 -19.95 -1.36
CA SER A 120 -5.48 -20.35 -0.56
C SER A 120 -5.31 -20.14 0.94
N PRO A 121 -4.14 -20.44 1.55
CA PRO A 121 -3.93 -20.17 2.99
C PRO A 121 -4.08 -18.69 3.34
N ILE A 122 -3.60 -17.77 2.48
CA ILE A 122 -3.73 -16.33 2.69
C ILE A 122 -5.21 -15.94 2.77
N ARG A 123 -6.05 -16.45 1.85
CA ARG A 123 -7.50 -16.20 1.89
C ARG A 123 -8.16 -16.75 3.14
N GLY A 124 -7.67 -17.87 3.68
CA GLY A 124 -8.06 -18.41 4.96
C GLY A 124 -7.76 -17.48 6.12
N ILE A 125 -6.52 -16.95 6.16
CA ILE A 125 -6.08 -15.98 7.16
C ILE A 125 -6.99 -14.74 7.16
N PHE A 126 -7.31 -14.20 5.98
CA PHE A 126 -8.21 -13.06 5.87
C PHE A 126 -9.62 -13.40 6.39
N ARG A 127 -10.16 -14.57 6.04
CA ARG A 127 -11.47 -14.99 6.52
C ARG A 127 -11.52 -15.06 8.05
N GLU A 128 -10.55 -15.73 8.66
CA GLU A 128 -10.45 -15.80 10.12
C GLU A 128 -10.30 -14.42 10.76
N ALA A 129 -9.51 -13.53 10.16
CA ALA A 129 -9.31 -12.19 10.68
C ALA A 129 -10.62 -11.39 10.71
N PHE A 130 -11.41 -11.44 9.63
CA PHE A 130 -12.71 -10.77 9.54
C PHE A 130 -13.76 -11.40 10.46
N GLU A 131 -13.83 -12.73 10.53
CA GLU A 131 -14.72 -13.46 11.44
C GLU A 131 -14.44 -13.10 12.90
N ARG A 132 -13.18 -13.11 13.31
CA ARG A 132 -12.77 -12.72 14.68
C ARG A 132 -13.06 -11.25 14.99
N ALA A 133 -13.03 -10.39 13.99
CA ALA A 133 -13.39 -8.97 14.14
C ALA A 133 -14.91 -8.72 14.14
N GLY A 134 -15.72 -9.75 13.87
CA GLY A 134 -17.17 -9.62 13.80
C GLY A 134 -17.68 -8.79 12.62
N VAL A 135 -16.89 -8.71 11.54
CA VAL A 135 -17.24 -7.93 10.35
C VAL A 135 -17.38 -8.82 9.11
N PRO A 136 -18.12 -8.40 8.08
CA PRO A 136 -18.24 -9.16 6.83
C PRO A 136 -16.90 -9.45 6.18
N TYR A 137 -16.76 -10.65 5.63
CA TYR A 137 -15.53 -11.05 4.94
C TYR A 137 -15.31 -10.27 3.64
N PHE A 138 -14.11 -9.76 3.49
CA PHE A 138 -13.59 -9.22 2.23
C PHE A 138 -12.32 -9.97 1.84
N ASN A 139 -12.18 -10.29 0.57
CA ASN A 139 -11.00 -10.99 0.06
C ASN A 139 -9.77 -10.07 0.04
N PRO A 140 -8.53 -10.62 -0.02
CA PRO A 140 -7.31 -9.79 -0.02
C PRO A 140 -7.28 -8.71 -1.12
N HIS A 141 -7.91 -8.98 -2.27
CA HIS A 141 -7.93 -8.02 -3.37
C HIS A 141 -8.70 -6.74 -3.05
N SER A 142 -9.69 -6.80 -2.14
CA SER A 142 -10.45 -5.61 -1.72
C SER A 142 -9.57 -4.54 -1.06
N PHE A 143 -8.44 -4.93 -0.44
CA PHE A 143 -7.48 -3.99 0.12
C PHE A 143 -6.84 -3.10 -0.96
N ARG A 144 -6.67 -3.62 -2.16
CA ARG A 144 -6.21 -2.79 -3.29
C ARG A 144 -7.24 -1.73 -3.67
N ASN A 145 -8.53 -2.09 -3.64
CA ASN A 145 -9.61 -1.11 -3.86
C ASN A 145 -9.64 -0.04 -2.75
N THR A 146 -9.39 -0.45 -1.50
CA THR A 146 -9.23 0.50 -0.39
C THR A 146 -8.07 1.44 -0.61
N LEU A 147 -6.91 0.93 -1.07
CA LEU A 147 -5.74 1.77 -1.39
C LEU A 147 -6.02 2.71 -2.57
N VAL A 148 -6.79 2.29 -3.57
CA VAL A 148 -7.21 3.18 -4.65
C VAL A 148 -8.03 4.35 -4.09
N ARG A 149 -9.05 4.08 -3.27
CA ARG A 149 -9.87 5.13 -2.63
C ARG A 149 -9.05 6.06 -1.76
N LEU A 150 -8.12 5.50 -0.96
CA LEU A 150 -7.20 6.30 -0.18
C LEU A 150 -6.35 7.24 -1.06
N GLY A 151 -5.92 6.77 -2.24
CA GLY A 151 -5.20 7.58 -3.21
C GLY A 151 -6.04 8.75 -3.74
N GLU A 152 -7.33 8.52 -4.01
CA GLU A 152 -8.23 9.58 -4.46
C GLU A 152 -8.43 10.66 -3.40
N GLU A 153 -8.48 10.27 -2.13
CA GLU A 153 -8.63 11.21 -1.03
C GLU A 153 -7.34 12.00 -0.74
N ARG A 154 -6.18 11.41 -0.99
CA ARG A 154 -4.87 11.98 -0.61
C ARG A 154 -4.17 12.72 -1.73
N CYS A 155 -4.27 12.23 -2.97
CA CYS A 155 -3.58 12.82 -4.11
C CYS A 155 -4.23 14.14 -4.51
N LYS A 156 -3.42 15.18 -4.65
CA LYS A 156 -3.86 16.55 -4.99
C LYS A 156 -3.62 16.89 -6.45
N SER A 157 -2.87 16.04 -7.17
CA SER A 157 -2.56 16.26 -8.58
C SER A 157 -2.71 14.99 -9.40
N PRO A 158 -2.92 15.10 -10.72
CA PRO A 158 -2.92 13.96 -11.64
C PRO A 158 -1.61 13.17 -11.61
N GLU A 159 -0.48 13.82 -11.38
CA GLU A 159 0.84 13.18 -11.27
C GLU A 159 0.93 12.30 -10.03
N GLU A 160 0.53 12.82 -8.87
CA GLU A 160 0.48 12.06 -7.62
C GLU A 160 -0.42 10.83 -7.76
N PHE A 161 -1.60 10.99 -8.35
CA PHE A 161 -2.52 9.88 -8.57
C PHE A 161 -1.98 8.86 -9.57
N LYS A 162 -1.26 9.31 -10.59
CA LYS A 162 -0.57 8.43 -11.53
C LYS A 162 0.53 7.62 -10.84
N ALA A 163 1.36 8.26 -10.01
CA ALA A 163 2.39 7.60 -9.23
C ALA A 163 1.77 6.56 -8.26
N TRP A 164 0.70 6.92 -7.56
CA TRP A 164 -0.06 6.03 -6.70
C TRP A 164 -0.59 4.79 -7.43
N SER A 165 -1.19 5.00 -8.61
CA SER A 165 -1.71 3.94 -9.46
C SER A 165 -0.60 3.02 -9.99
N GLN A 166 0.53 3.58 -10.40
CA GLN A 166 1.71 2.82 -10.83
C GLN A 166 2.28 1.97 -9.68
N ASN A 167 2.31 2.51 -8.47
CA ASN A 167 2.73 1.79 -7.26
C ASN A 167 1.86 0.56 -6.97
N LEU A 168 0.60 0.57 -7.37
CA LEU A 168 -0.28 -0.61 -7.38
C LEU A 168 0.01 -1.58 -8.55
N GLY A 169 0.96 -1.26 -9.42
CA GLY A 169 1.26 -2.04 -10.62
C GLY A 169 0.17 -1.95 -11.70
N HIS A 170 -0.54 -0.83 -11.78
CA HIS A 170 -1.48 -0.55 -12.85
C HIS A 170 -0.76 0.16 -13.99
N GLU A 171 -0.72 -0.46 -15.18
CA GLU A 171 -0.07 0.14 -16.37
C GLU A 171 -0.80 1.36 -16.91
N LYS A 172 -2.12 1.34 -16.76
CA LYS A 172 -2.99 2.42 -17.21
C LYS A 172 -3.71 3.00 -16.01
N VAL A 173 -3.59 4.29 -15.80
CA VAL A 173 -4.33 5.02 -14.75
C VAL A 173 -5.83 4.80 -14.90
N LEU A 174 -6.34 4.68 -16.13
CA LEU A 174 -7.71 4.31 -16.42
C LEU A 174 -8.17 3.00 -15.75
N THR A 175 -7.26 2.04 -15.53
CA THR A 175 -7.62 0.80 -14.79
C THR A 175 -8.04 1.12 -13.36
N THR A 176 -7.47 2.15 -12.77
CA THR A 176 -7.86 2.63 -11.44
C THR A 176 -9.25 3.27 -11.50
N PHE A 177 -9.52 4.12 -12.48
CA PHE A 177 -10.84 4.77 -12.66
C PHE A 177 -11.95 3.80 -13.09
N LEU A 178 -11.65 2.79 -13.92
CA LEU A 178 -12.65 1.82 -14.38
C LEU A 178 -13.16 0.87 -13.28
N ASN A 179 -12.43 0.75 -12.17
CA ASN A 179 -12.86 -0.03 -11.00
C ASN A 179 -13.80 0.76 -10.06
N TYR A 180 -14.00 2.04 -10.36
CA TYR A 180 -15.00 2.88 -9.70
C TYR A 180 -16.33 2.74 -10.41
N GLY A 181 -17.39 2.60 -9.62
CA GLY A 181 -18.75 2.70 -10.13
C GLY A 181 -18.98 4.08 -10.78
N SER A 182 -20.04 4.19 -11.60
CA SER A 182 -20.44 5.48 -12.16
C SER A 182 -20.75 6.49 -11.03
N VAL A 183 -20.25 7.71 -11.19
CA VAL A 183 -20.63 8.82 -10.32
C VAL A 183 -22.12 9.10 -10.54
N THR A 184 -22.92 9.13 -9.47
CA THR A 184 -24.35 9.42 -9.59
C THR A 184 -24.57 10.82 -10.16
N CYS A 185 -25.72 11.04 -10.83
CA CYS A 185 -26.02 12.33 -11.46
C CYS A 185 -26.00 13.49 -10.45
N ASP A 186 -26.52 13.26 -9.24
CA ASP A 186 -26.51 14.28 -8.17
C ASP A 186 -25.08 14.64 -7.78
N ARG A 187 -24.24 13.62 -7.59
CA ARG A 187 -22.83 13.83 -7.23
C ARG A 187 -22.01 14.50 -8.35
N GLN A 188 -22.31 14.19 -9.62
CA GLN A 188 -21.71 14.90 -10.75
C GLN A 188 -22.05 16.40 -10.70
N GLY A 189 -23.33 16.71 -10.42
CA GLY A 189 -23.78 18.09 -10.30
C GLY A 189 -23.12 18.84 -9.14
N GLU A 190 -22.93 18.20 -8.00
CA GLU A 190 -22.20 18.77 -6.85
C GLU A 190 -20.75 19.08 -7.23
N ILE A 191 -20.02 18.10 -7.76
CA ILE A 191 -18.61 18.26 -8.15
C ILE A 191 -18.44 19.39 -9.14
N LEU A 192 -19.30 19.47 -10.17
CA LEU A 192 -19.19 20.52 -11.19
C LEU A 192 -19.50 21.90 -10.62
N ARG A 193 -20.42 22.02 -9.68
CA ARG A 193 -20.71 23.28 -8.99
C ARG A 193 -19.53 23.72 -8.11
N ASP A 194 -18.95 22.79 -7.37
CA ASP A 194 -17.79 23.07 -6.52
C ASP A 194 -16.57 23.53 -7.36
N LEU A 195 -16.34 22.90 -8.53
CA LEU A 195 -15.29 23.29 -9.46
C LEU A 195 -15.55 24.64 -10.13
N ALA A 196 -16.81 25.04 -10.31
CA ALA A 196 -17.19 26.32 -10.85
C ALA A 196 -17.05 27.47 -9.84
N THR A 197 -17.05 27.16 -8.54
CA THR A 197 -16.78 28.15 -7.50
C THR A 197 -15.31 28.51 -7.52
N PRO A 198 -14.92 29.79 -7.71
CA PRO A 198 -13.51 30.17 -7.66
C PRO A 198 -12.94 29.73 -6.31
N GLN A 199 -12.04 28.75 -6.32
CA GLN A 199 -11.26 28.44 -5.12
C GLN A 199 -10.53 29.74 -4.77
N GLN A 200 -10.82 30.31 -3.61
CA GLN A 200 -9.92 31.26 -3.00
C GLN A 200 -8.61 30.51 -2.80
N THR A 201 -7.71 30.67 -3.76
CA THR A 201 -6.32 30.26 -3.57
C THR A 201 -5.90 30.93 -2.26
N VAL A 202 -5.64 30.14 -1.24
CA VAL A 202 -4.91 30.60 -0.05
C VAL A 202 -3.57 31.02 -0.64
N ARG A 203 -3.45 32.31 -0.94
CA ARG A 203 -2.20 32.90 -1.40
C ARG A 203 -1.19 32.60 -0.32
N SER A 204 -0.12 31.92 -0.66
CA SER A 204 0.96 31.71 0.29
C SER A 204 1.40 33.10 0.78
N GLY A 205 1.79 33.22 2.03
CA GLY A 205 2.26 34.52 2.55
C GLY A 205 3.38 35.14 1.71
N ALA A 206 4.10 34.32 0.91
CA ALA A 206 5.07 34.75 -0.08
C ALA A 206 4.42 35.52 -1.25
N ASP A 207 3.25 35.09 -1.75
CA ASP A 207 2.53 35.77 -2.84
C ASP A 207 1.93 37.12 -2.36
N GLU A 208 1.46 37.19 -1.13
CA GLU A 208 0.98 38.45 -0.53
C GLU A 208 2.12 39.45 -0.36
N ILE A 209 3.29 39.00 0.11
CA ILE A 209 4.49 39.81 0.26
C ILE A 209 4.98 40.29 -1.10
N ALA A 210 5.03 39.39 -2.11
CA ALA A 210 5.43 39.75 -3.48
C ALA A 210 4.49 40.78 -4.06
N GLN A 211 3.18 40.65 -3.89
CA GLN A 211 2.19 41.59 -4.42
C GLN A 211 2.21 42.94 -3.70
N ALA A 212 2.43 42.93 -2.37
CA ALA A 212 2.62 44.17 -1.61
C ALA A 212 3.91 44.89 -2.01
N LEU A 213 4.99 44.15 -2.28
CA LEU A 213 6.25 44.71 -2.78
C LEU A 213 6.07 45.32 -4.20
N PHE A 214 5.42 44.60 -5.09
CA PHE A 214 5.12 45.09 -6.45
C PHE A 214 4.28 46.37 -6.42
N THR A 215 3.28 46.44 -5.56
CA THR A 215 2.45 47.64 -5.38
C THR A 215 3.26 48.82 -4.88
N LYS A 216 4.10 48.62 -3.85
CA LYS A 216 4.98 49.66 -3.33
C LYS A 216 6.03 50.14 -4.34
N MET A 217 6.60 49.24 -5.13
CA MET A 217 7.57 49.61 -6.18
C MET A 217 6.91 50.45 -7.29
N ARG A 218 5.70 50.08 -7.69
CA ARG A 218 4.91 50.84 -8.68
C ARG A 218 4.57 52.23 -8.14
N ASP A 219 4.11 52.32 -6.90
CA ASP A 219 3.73 53.58 -6.28
C ASP A 219 4.96 54.49 -5.97
N ALA A 220 6.15 53.90 -5.83
CA ALA A 220 7.42 54.59 -5.71
C ALA A 220 8.06 55.00 -7.06
N GLY A 221 7.39 54.72 -8.21
CA GLY A 221 7.88 55.09 -9.53
C GLY A 221 9.12 54.33 -10.00
N VAL A 222 9.42 53.18 -9.42
CA VAL A 222 10.53 52.33 -9.85
C VAL A 222 10.10 51.49 -11.04
N TYR A 223 10.37 51.93 -12.24
CA TYR A 223 10.20 51.16 -13.48
C TYR A 223 11.42 50.24 -13.65
N LEU A 224 11.20 48.93 -13.70
CA LEU A 224 12.20 48.01 -14.24
C LEU A 224 12.29 48.29 -15.77
N GLN A 225 13.35 48.95 -16.20
CA GLN A 225 13.67 49.05 -17.63
C GLN A 225 14.00 47.62 -18.11
N GLY A 226 13.13 47.10 -18.99
CA GLY A 226 13.43 45.93 -19.74
C GLY A 226 14.64 46.17 -20.62
N SER A 227 15.72 45.47 -20.44
CA SER A 227 16.84 45.42 -21.38
C SER A 227 16.40 44.58 -22.58
N ASP A 228 15.97 45.24 -23.65
CA ASP A 228 16.05 44.68 -25.00
C ASP A 228 17.54 44.49 -25.36
N ASN A 229 17.95 43.22 -25.55
CA ASN A 229 19.03 42.82 -26.46
C ASN A 229 18.88 41.33 -26.75
#